data_b42def8fe6f13299982f8536c4fb91f9
#
_entry.id   b42def8fe6f13299982f8536c4fb91f9
#
_cell.length_a   1.000
_cell.length_b   1.000
_cell.length_c   1.000
_cell.angle_alpha   90.00
_cell.angle_beta   90.00
_cell.angle_gamma   90.00
#
_symmetry.space_group_name_H-M   'P 1'
#
loop_
_entity.id
_entity.type
_entity.pdbx_description
1 polymer ?
#
loop_
_entity_poly.entity_id
_entity_poly.type
_entity_poly.pdbx_seq_one_letter_code
_entity_poly.pdbx_strand_id
1 'polypeptide(L)'
;MFQYLSVILDSILILEYMSMDEQLKTAYKQAIQDPCANLDKLSRLTPVLGEDGEPYCIDGSKCVVFKMQDPESGKYYALKCFAEIPDSSEKLCYKLIADELVMVDSPYFVHMRFIEDEIQAEISYPEDRLPVLLMDWVDGETLAEYLADNYQYTFSMSILCYRFCKMAAWLHIQDFAHGDITPSHIMVRPDGTLTLIGYDGMFIPSMKGSLSSALLSSEFCHPKRKIDEFDEHIDDFSLISIALSLKAISLDPSLLDLYGSPKRLLFTREDYCKPEQSKVIASLQQLMYDKEFCSLYSFFMLALVNGNLSLESLNLFASENPRKLQVDVPEPEQKHRSTSRRKVRYSDDGRKFFGCNYIHCRHYVLNEGVRIICDKAFFGWDKLESIEIPSSVEVIGDFAFWHCRALDKVIIPESVTTLIGNPFHGWNGKLECLSPNFIFEDDVLFNKDKSEIISFRNQEMDSYIIPESVTHIRKYAFYGAKHLAKLFIPDSVVTIGTDAFCHCESLTHLVIPSSVKRIGNGAFYACSSLNSIFIPNGLINIGEYAFDRCNFPQEIREQLTARFGKFIF
;
A
#
# COMPACT_ATOMS: atom_id res chain seq x y z
N MET A 1 40.91 38.97 20.73
CA MET A 1 41.77 37.79 20.93
C MET A 1 41.28 36.91 22.10
N PHE A 2 40.98 37.44 23.29
CA PHE A 2 40.47 36.67 24.44
C PHE A 2 39.06 36.11 24.25
N GLN A 3 38.15 36.79 23.54
CA GLN A 3 36.80 36.28 23.25
C GLN A 3 36.79 35.13 22.22
N TYR A 4 37.73 35.10 21.28
CA TYR A 4 37.85 33.98 20.31
C TYR A 4 38.44 32.73 20.96
N LEU A 5 39.35 32.87 21.92
CA LEU A 5 39.91 31.76 22.67
C LEU A 5 38.90 31.13 23.64
N SER A 6 37.98 31.92 24.22
CA SER A 6 36.89 31.40 25.07
C SER A 6 35.90 30.57 24.28
N VAL A 7 35.47 31.01 23.10
CA VAL A 7 34.54 30.26 22.25
C VAL A 7 35.16 28.95 21.73
N ILE A 8 36.45 28.95 21.42
CA ILE A 8 37.16 27.70 21.01
C ILE A 8 37.32 26.76 22.19
N LEU A 9 37.62 27.25 23.39
CA LEU A 9 37.73 26.42 24.61
C LEU A 9 36.38 25.87 25.06
N ASP A 10 35.30 26.65 24.96
CA ASP A 10 33.96 26.17 25.25
C ASP A 10 33.50 25.10 24.23
N SER A 11 33.84 25.27 22.95
CA SER A 11 33.57 24.28 21.91
C SER A 11 34.34 22.98 22.10
N ILE A 12 35.61 23.04 22.52
CA ILE A 12 36.45 21.87 22.83
C ILE A 12 35.95 21.16 24.08
N LEU A 13 35.51 21.89 25.11
CA LEU A 13 34.97 21.30 26.35
C LEU A 13 33.61 20.62 26.12
N ILE A 14 32.78 21.14 25.20
CA ILE A 14 31.51 20.50 24.82
C ILE A 14 31.78 19.20 24.05
N LEU A 15 32.76 19.18 23.17
CA LEU A 15 33.13 17.99 22.39
C LEU A 15 33.71 16.86 23.29
N GLU A 16 34.38 17.16 24.40
CA GLU A 16 34.88 16.15 25.36
C GLU A 16 33.78 15.44 26.17
N TYR A 17 32.54 15.98 26.20
CA TYR A 17 31.40 15.39 26.91
C TYR A 17 30.37 14.72 25.98
N MET A 18 30.48 14.89 24.65
CA MET A 18 29.59 14.23 23.69
C MET A 18 30.01 12.78 23.45
N SER A 19 29.04 11.90 23.23
CA SER A 19 29.34 10.54 22.77
C SER A 19 30.00 10.58 21.40
N MET A 20 30.82 9.55 21.07
CA MET A 20 31.51 9.48 19.78
C MET A 20 30.53 9.59 18.59
N ASP A 21 29.34 9.02 18.75
CA ASP A 21 28.25 9.04 17.76
C ASP A 21 27.72 10.47 17.51
N GLU A 22 27.59 11.28 18.56
CA GLU A 22 27.12 12.68 18.44
C GLU A 22 28.21 13.58 17.84
N GLN A 23 29.50 13.31 18.14
CA GLN A 23 30.62 14.01 17.52
C GLN A 23 30.63 13.76 16.00
N LEU A 24 30.43 12.50 15.59
CA LEU A 24 30.42 12.11 14.19
C LEU A 24 29.23 12.72 13.43
N LYS A 25 28.03 12.71 14.02
CA LYS A 25 26.84 13.37 13.43
C LYS A 25 27.07 14.88 13.24
N THR A 26 27.72 15.53 14.21
CA THR A 26 28.07 16.94 14.13
C THR A 26 29.09 17.22 13.00
N ALA A 27 30.10 16.37 12.87
CA ALA A 27 31.08 16.47 11.80
C ALA A 27 30.45 16.28 10.40
N TYR A 28 29.49 15.36 10.26
CA TYR A 28 28.74 15.22 9.01
C TYR A 28 27.91 16.47 8.68
N LYS A 29 27.23 17.09 9.64
CA LYS A 29 26.47 18.32 9.44
C LYS A 29 27.36 19.47 8.96
N GLN A 30 28.60 19.54 9.47
CA GLN A 30 29.59 20.51 9.01
C GLN A 30 30.11 20.18 7.59
N ALA A 31 30.43 18.91 7.33
CA ALA A 31 30.94 18.49 6.03
C ALA A 31 29.95 18.74 4.88
N ILE A 32 28.64 18.53 5.12
CA ILE A 32 27.59 18.72 4.11
C ILE A 32 27.29 20.19 3.80
N GLN A 33 27.77 21.15 4.60
CA GLN A 33 27.68 22.58 4.25
C GLN A 33 28.51 22.92 3.01
N ASP A 34 29.63 22.20 2.76
CA ASP A 34 30.43 22.34 1.54
C ASP A 34 30.69 20.97 0.88
N PRO A 35 29.72 20.45 0.11
CA PRO A 35 29.85 19.17 -0.55
C PRO A 35 31.00 19.12 -1.57
N CYS A 36 31.32 20.25 -2.23
CA CYS A 36 32.39 20.30 -3.22
C CYS A 36 33.76 20.03 -2.60
N ALA A 37 33.98 20.45 -1.35
CA ALA A 37 35.22 20.19 -0.64
C ALA A 37 35.23 18.81 0.04
N ASN A 38 34.11 18.34 0.55
CA ASN A 38 34.05 17.23 1.49
C ASN A 38 33.48 15.93 0.91
N LEU A 39 32.81 15.94 -0.25
CA LEU A 39 32.37 14.74 -0.97
C LEU A 39 33.30 14.46 -2.15
N ASP A 40 33.43 13.19 -2.52
CA ASP A 40 34.22 12.75 -3.66
C ASP A 40 33.34 12.56 -4.92
N LYS A 41 32.66 11.42 -5.04
CA LYS A 41 31.84 11.07 -6.21
C LYS A 41 30.53 11.84 -6.26
N LEU A 42 30.05 12.34 -5.12
CA LEU A 42 28.79 13.06 -4.97
C LEU A 42 29.00 14.58 -4.80
N SER A 43 30.20 15.10 -5.03
CA SER A 43 30.57 16.53 -4.88
C SER A 43 29.69 17.51 -5.65
N ARG A 44 28.98 17.04 -6.70
CA ARG A 44 28.02 17.85 -7.47
C ARG A 44 26.67 18.05 -6.78
N LEU A 45 26.33 17.20 -5.79
CA LEU A 45 25.07 17.30 -5.08
C LEU A 45 25.10 18.52 -4.14
N THR A 46 23.99 19.20 -4.03
CA THR A 46 23.82 20.33 -3.12
C THR A 46 22.83 19.99 -2.02
N PRO A 47 23.09 20.41 -0.76
CA PRO A 47 22.12 20.18 0.31
C PRO A 47 20.86 21.03 0.09
N VAL A 48 19.71 20.44 0.39
CA VAL A 48 18.48 21.23 0.55
C VAL A 48 18.55 21.90 1.91
N LEU A 49 18.30 23.20 1.97
CA LEU A 49 18.35 23.96 3.23
C LEU A 49 17.00 23.89 3.94
N GLY A 50 17.04 23.78 5.26
CA GLY A 50 15.91 23.94 6.15
C GLY A 50 15.49 25.40 6.33
N GLU A 51 14.47 25.65 7.13
CA GLU A 51 13.97 26.99 7.45
C GLU A 51 15.00 27.83 8.26
N ASP A 52 15.89 27.16 8.96
CA ASP A 52 17.00 27.72 9.72
C ASP A 52 18.23 28.10 8.85
N GLY A 53 18.20 27.74 7.58
CA GLY A 53 19.29 27.95 6.63
C GLY A 53 20.40 26.90 6.69
N GLU A 54 20.27 25.88 7.56
CA GLU A 54 21.18 24.75 7.67
C GLU A 54 20.75 23.61 6.73
N PRO A 55 21.65 22.67 6.36
CA PRO A 55 21.29 21.49 5.60
C PRO A 55 20.17 20.70 6.24
N TYR A 56 19.06 20.50 5.52
CA TYR A 56 17.94 19.70 6.00
C TYR A 56 18.39 18.26 6.27
N CYS A 57 18.22 17.80 7.49
CA CYS A 57 18.58 16.45 7.89
C CYS A 57 17.54 15.84 8.84
N ILE A 58 17.51 14.50 8.86
CA ILE A 58 16.75 13.67 9.79
C ILE A 58 17.75 12.93 10.68
N ASP A 59 17.72 13.23 11.97
CA ASP A 59 18.57 12.54 12.96
C ASP A 59 17.95 11.20 13.36
N GLY A 60 18.60 10.11 13.01
CA GLY A 60 18.30 8.77 13.50
C GLY A 60 19.21 8.36 14.68
N SER A 61 18.88 7.24 15.34
CA SER A 61 19.72 6.73 16.44
C SER A 61 21.13 6.36 16.00
N LYS A 62 21.28 5.73 14.84
CA LYS A 62 22.54 5.21 14.28
C LYS A 62 23.00 5.91 13.00
N CYS A 63 22.34 6.97 12.57
CA CYS A 63 22.68 7.68 11.35
C CYS A 63 22.13 9.10 11.35
N VAL A 64 22.61 9.89 10.41
CA VAL A 64 21.97 11.14 9.98
C VAL A 64 21.71 11.06 8.48
N VAL A 65 20.53 11.49 8.04
CA VAL A 65 20.12 11.44 6.64
C VAL A 65 19.89 12.86 6.14
N PHE A 66 20.67 13.27 5.13
CA PHE A 66 20.55 14.58 4.52
C PHE A 66 19.72 14.53 3.24
N LYS A 67 18.89 15.54 3.01
CA LYS A 67 18.22 15.74 1.72
C LYS A 67 19.15 16.50 0.78
N MET A 68 19.55 15.82 -0.31
CA MET A 68 20.45 16.38 -1.32
C MET A 68 19.72 16.55 -2.64
N GLN A 69 20.13 17.55 -3.43
CA GLN A 69 19.61 17.79 -4.78
C GLN A 69 20.73 17.67 -5.81
N ASP A 70 20.45 17.00 -6.92
CA ASP A 70 21.29 17.08 -8.12
C ASP A 70 20.85 18.32 -8.93
N PRO A 71 21.67 19.35 -9.05
CA PRO A 71 21.29 20.59 -9.73
C PRO A 71 21.09 20.43 -11.24
N GLU A 72 21.66 19.39 -11.87
CA GLU A 72 21.50 19.15 -13.30
C GLU A 72 20.17 18.47 -13.63
N SER A 73 19.78 17.45 -12.85
CA SER A 73 18.54 16.71 -13.08
C SER A 73 17.36 17.23 -12.27
N GLY A 74 17.61 18.05 -11.24
CA GLY A 74 16.61 18.48 -10.26
C GLY A 74 16.13 17.38 -9.31
N LYS A 75 16.69 16.18 -9.40
CA LYS A 75 16.29 15.01 -8.60
C LYS A 75 16.80 15.13 -7.17
N TYR A 76 15.98 14.69 -6.21
CA TYR A 76 16.33 14.65 -4.80
C TYR A 76 16.81 13.26 -4.36
N TYR A 77 17.76 13.24 -3.43
CA TYR A 77 18.36 12.06 -2.85
C TYR A 77 18.40 12.14 -1.33
N ALA A 78 18.35 10.98 -0.68
CA ALA A 78 18.65 10.79 0.73
C ALA A 78 20.09 10.30 0.86
N LEU A 79 20.95 11.09 1.48
CA LEU A 79 22.34 10.75 1.80
C LEU A 79 22.39 10.32 3.26
N LYS A 80 22.50 9.02 3.52
CA LYS A 80 22.62 8.43 4.87
C LYS A 80 24.08 8.32 5.25
N CYS A 81 24.47 9.02 6.32
CA CYS A 81 25.77 8.95 6.97
C CYS A 81 25.66 8.16 8.28
N PHE A 82 26.60 7.26 8.51
CA PHE A 82 26.57 6.31 9.64
C PHE A 82 27.15 6.93 10.91
N ALA A 83 26.42 6.90 12.03
CA ALA A 83 26.94 7.30 13.33
C ALA A 83 27.93 6.26 13.92
N GLU A 84 27.75 4.99 13.57
CA GLU A 84 28.70 3.90 13.80
C GLU A 84 29.24 3.47 12.43
N ILE A 85 30.57 3.54 12.24
CA ILE A 85 31.18 3.20 10.95
C ILE A 85 31.04 1.69 10.72
N PRO A 86 30.38 1.26 9.60
CA PRO A 86 30.17 -0.15 9.31
C PRO A 86 31.49 -0.92 9.24
N ASP A 87 31.54 -2.10 9.82
CA ASP A 87 32.68 -3.00 9.68
C ASP A 87 32.74 -3.63 8.27
N SER A 88 33.81 -4.43 8.01
CA SER A 88 34.01 -5.03 6.69
C SER A 88 32.89 -5.99 6.27
N SER A 89 32.21 -6.64 7.22
CA SER A 89 31.09 -7.55 6.97
C SER A 89 29.83 -6.75 6.63
N GLU A 90 29.54 -5.70 7.40
CA GLU A 90 28.42 -4.81 7.17
C GLU A 90 28.55 -4.05 5.84
N LYS A 91 29.75 -3.57 5.50
CA LYS A 91 30.04 -2.96 4.20
C LYS A 91 29.74 -3.91 3.03
N LEU A 92 30.13 -5.19 3.19
CA LEU A 92 29.82 -6.21 2.19
C LEU A 92 28.29 -6.42 2.06
N CYS A 93 27.57 -6.49 3.18
CA CYS A 93 26.12 -6.62 3.18
C CYS A 93 25.45 -5.46 2.44
N TYR A 94 25.82 -4.20 2.71
CA TYR A 94 25.27 -3.04 2.01
C TYR A 94 25.54 -3.05 0.50
N LYS A 95 26.71 -3.54 0.06
CA LYS A 95 27.00 -3.72 -1.37
C LYS A 95 26.08 -4.75 -2.01
N LEU A 96 25.97 -5.91 -1.40
CA LEU A 96 25.13 -6.99 -1.91
C LEU A 96 23.65 -6.58 -1.98
N ILE A 97 23.15 -5.88 -0.95
CA ILE A 97 21.78 -5.33 -0.95
C ILE A 97 21.62 -4.29 -2.07
N ALA A 98 22.60 -3.40 -2.25
CA ALA A 98 22.53 -2.39 -3.30
C ALA A 98 22.48 -3.03 -4.69
N ASP A 99 23.29 -4.07 -4.94
CA ASP A 99 23.31 -4.81 -6.21
C ASP A 99 21.96 -5.52 -6.46
N GLU A 100 21.37 -6.14 -5.43
CA GLU A 100 20.06 -6.79 -5.52
C GLU A 100 18.95 -5.77 -5.85
N LEU A 101 18.92 -4.65 -5.13
CA LEU A 101 17.88 -3.63 -5.30
C LEU A 101 17.92 -2.91 -6.67
N VAL A 102 19.05 -2.92 -7.39
CA VAL A 102 19.13 -2.41 -8.78
C VAL A 102 18.18 -3.17 -9.70
N MET A 103 17.95 -4.45 -9.43
CA MET A 103 17.09 -5.32 -10.25
C MET A 103 15.62 -5.28 -9.85
N VAL A 104 15.29 -4.63 -8.72
CA VAL A 104 13.92 -4.53 -8.18
C VAL A 104 13.22 -3.32 -8.78
N ASP A 105 12.36 -3.53 -9.80
CA ASP A 105 11.49 -2.47 -10.36
C ASP A 105 10.14 -2.48 -9.66
N SER A 106 10.03 -1.82 -8.52
CA SER A 106 8.84 -1.79 -7.67
C SER A 106 8.64 -0.43 -7.03
N PRO A 107 7.38 0.08 -6.91
CA PRO A 107 7.12 1.31 -6.17
C PRO A 107 7.34 1.16 -4.65
N TYR A 108 7.45 -0.09 -4.16
CA TYR A 108 7.61 -0.39 -2.74
C TYR A 108 9.04 -0.28 -2.25
N PHE A 109 10.02 -0.15 -3.15
CA PHE A 109 11.42 0.01 -2.84
C PHE A 109 12.03 1.19 -3.59
N VAL A 110 13.12 1.75 -3.06
CA VAL A 110 13.94 2.77 -3.73
C VAL A 110 15.31 2.22 -4.05
N HIS A 111 15.89 2.68 -5.15
CA HIS A 111 17.26 2.32 -5.49
C HIS A 111 18.22 2.88 -4.46
N MET A 112 19.23 2.08 -4.13
CA MET A 112 20.25 2.39 -3.16
C MET A 112 21.63 2.19 -3.80
N ARG A 113 22.60 3.01 -3.41
CA ARG A 113 24.03 2.84 -3.73
C ARG A 113 24.85 2.97 -2.46
N PHE A 114 25.68 2.00 -2.18
CA PHE A 114 26.68 2.09 -1.14
C PHE A 114 27.99 2.62 -1.72
N ILE A 115 28.57 3.65 -1.10
CA ILE A 115 29.81 4.30 -1.55
C ILE A 115 30.79 4.28 -0.37
N GLU A 116 31.91 3.57 -0.51
CA GLU A 116 32.82 3.29 0.61
C GLU A 116 33.59 4.50 1.11
N ASP A 117 34.17 5.26 0.19
CA ASP A 117 35.11 6.35 0.50
C ASP A 117 34.55 7.64 -0.09
N GLU A 118 33.58 8.24 0.60
CA GLU A 118 32.82 9.36 0.02
C GLU A 118 32.94 10.65 0.78
N ILE A 119 32.64 10.64 2.10
CA ILE A 119 32.55 11.87 2.87
C ILE A 119 33.76 12.04 3.79
N GLN A 120 34.41 13.20 3.71
CA GLN A 120 35.45 13.63 4.64
C GLN A 120 34.80 14.45 5.76
N ALA A 121 34.81 13.90 6.97
CA ALA A 121 34.32 14.55 8.17
C ALA A 121 35.51 14.81 9.12
N GLU A 122 35.62 16.02 9.66
CA GLU A 122 36.67 16.36 10.63
C GLU A 122 36.36 15.69 11.97
N ILE A 123 36.91 14.50 12.17
CA ILE A 123 36.96 13.80 13.45
C ILE A 123 38.42 13.61 13.83
N SER A 124 38.68 13.34 15.13
CA SER A 124 40.03 13.26 15.73
C SER A 124 40.97 12.20 15.12
N TYR A 125 40.52 11.45 14.12
CA TYR A 125 41.33 10.52 13.34
C TYR A 125 41.36 10.95 11.88
N PRO A 126 42.53 11.20 11.31
CA PRO A 126 42.67 11.87 10.04
C PRO A 126 42.73 10.90 8.86
N GLU A 127 42.37 11.40 7.73
CA GLU A 127 42.70 10.99 6.35
C GLU A 127 41.76 10.06 5.62
N ASP A 128 40.93 9.24 6.29
CA ASP A 128 40.06 8.32 5.57
C ASP A 128 38.67 8.93 5.35
N ARG A 129 38.20 8.89 4.10
CA ARG A 129 36.82 9.20 3.77
C ARG A 129 35.90 8.11 4.31
N LEU A 130 34.74 8.52 4.81
CA LEU A 130 33.76 7.62 5.42
C LEU A 130 32.72 7.15 4.40
N PRO A 131 32.16 5.95 4.60
CA PRO A 131 31.14 5.40 3.73
C PRO A 131 29.78 6.09 3.92
N VAL A 132 28.99 6.09 2.82
CA VAL A 132 27.63 6.61 2.81
C VAL A 132 26.70 5.70 2.02
N LEU A 133 25.40 5.81 2.29
CA LEU A 133 24.36 5.27 1.42
C LEU A 133 23.63 6.43 0.71
N LEU A 134 23.52 6.33 -0.61
CA LEU A 134 22.73 7.24 -1.40
C LEU A 134 21.49 6.52 -1.91
N MET A 135 20.32 7.06 -1.58
CA MET A 135 19.02 6.53 -1.97
C MET A 135 18.19 7.60 -2.69
N ASP A 136 17.22 7.20 -3.50
CA ASP A 136 16.23 8.16 -4.00
C ASP A 136 15.44 8.74 -2.83
N TRP A 137 15.23 10.07 -2.84
CA TRP A 137 14.40 10.72 -1.82
C TRP A 137 12.93 10.33 -2.00
N VAL A 138 12.28 9.91 -0.93
CA VAL A 138 10.85 9.61 -0.91
C VAL A 138 10.11 10.79 -0.32
N ASP A 139 9.31 11.48 -1.13
CA ASP A 139 8.39 12.50 -0.61
C ASP A 139 7.21 11.83 0.09
N GLY A 140 6.83 12.37 1.24
CA GLY A 140 5.76 11.86 2.09
C GLY A 140 6.15 11.86 3.56
N GLU A 141 5.40 11.15 4.34
CA GLU A 141 5.57 10.99 5.78
C GLU A 141 5.68 9.51 6.15
N THR A 142 6.23 9.20 7.30
CA THR A 142 6.24 7.80 7.78
C THR A 142 4.83 7.34 8.10
N LEU A 143 4.59 6.03 8.05
CA LEU A 143 3.31 5.46 8.46
C LEU A 143 2.95 5.86 9.91
N ALA A 144 3.96 6.01 10.77
CA ALA A 144 3.77 6.46 12.15
C ALA A 144 3.25 7.91 12.21
N GLU A 145 3.80 8.82 11.39
CA GLU A 145 3.35 10.22 11.28
C GLU A 145 1.95 10.28 10.65
N TYR A 146 1.74 9.59 9.54
CA TYR A 146 0.43 9.50 8.90
C TYR A 146 -0.66 9.01 9.87
N LEU A 147 -0.37 7.98 10.66
CA LEU A 147 -1.29 7.47 11.67
C LEU A 147 -1.60 8.49 12.76
N ALA A 148 -0.60 9.25 13.22
CA ALA A 148 -0.81 10.27 14.27
C ALA A 148 -1.89 11.28 13.88
N ASP A 149 -1.94 11.64 12.59
CA ASP A 149 -2.87 12.65 12.08
C ASP A 149 -4.18 12.05 11.52
N ASN A 150 -4.18 10.76 11.12
CA ASN A 150 -5.26 10.20 10.30
C ASN A 150 -5.98 8.97 10.90
N TYR A 151 -5.53 8.39 12.02
CA TYR A 151 -6.08 7.13 12.54
C TYR A 151 -7.58 7.18 12.87
N GLN A 152 -8.12 8.36 13.18
CA GLN A 152 -9.54 8.56 13.47
C GLN A 152 -10.43 8.49 12.22
N TYR A 153 -9.85 8.63 11.03
CA TYR A 153 -10.58 8.57 9.76
C TYR A 153 -10.64 7.13 9.26
N THR A 154 -11.71 6.41 9.62
CA THR A 154 -11.88 4.97 9.33
C THR A 154 -11.71 4.62 7.86
N PHE A 155 -12.13 5.51 6.96
CA PHE A 155 -11.96 5.32 5.52
C PHE A 155 -10.50 5.43 5.08
N SER A 156 -9.81 6.47 5.50
CA SER A 156 -8.38 6.63 5.22
C SER A 156 -7.60 5.42 5.73
N MET A 157 -7.98 4.92 6.91
CA MET A 157 -7.42 3.71 7.49
C MET A 157 -7.75 2.45 6.69
N SER A 158 -8.94 2.33 6.14
CA SER A 158 -9.32 1.20 5.27
C SER A 158 -8.53 1.19 3.97
N ILE A 159 -8.33 2.36 3.34
CA ILE A 159 -7.48 2.50 2.15
C ILE A 159 -6.04 2.16 2.49
N LEU A 160 -5.53 2.66 3.59
CA LEU A 160 -4.17 2.41 4.05
C LEU A 160 -3.94 0.91 4.30
N CYS A 161 -4.86 0.26 5.01
CA CYS A 161 -4.84 -1.19 5.25
C CYS A 161 -4.81 -1.97 3.93
N TYR A 162 -5.69 -1.63 2.98
CA TYR A 162 -5.72 -2.26 1.66
C TYR A 162 -4.38 -2.10 0.92
N ARG A 163 -3.80 -0.89 0.90
CA ARG A 163 -2.51 -0.62 0.25
C ARG A 163 -1.38 -1.37 0.93
N PHE A 164 -1.39 -1.43 2.26
CA PHE A 164 -0.42 -2.20 3.04
C PHE A 164 -0.52 -3.70 2.71
N CYS A 165 -1.72 -4.27 2.68
CA CYS A 165 -1.91 -5.67 2.30
C CYS A 165 -1.43 -5.97 0.87
N LYS A 166 -1.57 -5.02 -0.08
CA LYS A 166 -1.01 -5.16 -1.43
C LYS A 166 0.52 -5.17 -1.43
N MET A 167 1.15 -4.30 -0.66
CA MET A 167 2.61 -4.28 -0.46
C MET A 167 3.07 -5.58 0.21
N ALA A 168 2.41 -6.02 1.28
CA ALA A 168 2.72 -7.24 1.99
C ALA A 168 2.62 -8.48 1.09
N ALA A 169 1.55 -8.60 0.30
CA ALA A 169 1.38 -9.69 -0.65
C ALA A 169 2.46 -9.68 -1.75
N TRP A 170 2.89 -8.50 -2.19
CA TRP A 170 3.98 -8.38 -3.14
C TRP A 170 5.32 -8.80 -2.51
N LEU A 171 5.61 -8.33 -1.29
CA LEU A 171 6.87 -8.64 -0.61
C LEU A 171 6.98 -10.13 -0.28
N HIS A 172 5.91 -10.75 0.20
CA HIS A 172 5.87 -12.17 0.56
C HIS A 172 6.24 -13.13 -0.59
N ILE A 173 6.06 -12.74 -1.85
CA ILE A 173 6.39 -13.57 -3.03
C ILE A 173 7.80 -13.32 -3.57
N GLN A 174 8.56 -12.39 -2.97
CA GLN A 174 9.95 -12.16 -3.33
C GLN A 174 10.84 -13.24 -2.71
N ASP A 175 12.05 -13.36 -3.20
CA ASP A 175 13.10 -14.23 -2.65
C ASP A 175 14.03 -13.47 -1.68
N PHE A 176 13.69 -12.23 -1.38
CA PHE A 176 14.32 -11.36 -0.38
C PHE A 176 13.30 -10.87 0.64
N ALA A 177 13.78 -10.35 1.77
CA ALA A 177 12.93 -9.74 2.79
C ALA A 177 13.55 -8.44 3.31
N HIS A 178 12.72 -7.51 3.77
CA HIS A 178 13.18 -6.22 4.30
C HIS A 178 13.88 -6.35 5.67
N GLY A 179 13.40 -7.26 6.51
CA GLY A 179 14.00 -7.62 7.79
C GLY A 179 13.73 -6.69 8.97
N ASP A 180 13.21 -5.47 8.72
CA ASP A 180 12.89 -4.50 9.77
C ASP A 180 11.65 -3.66 9.40
N ILE A 181 10.52 -4.34 9.13
CA ILE A 181 9.26 -3.66 8.79
C ILE A 181 8.61 -3.12 10.06
N THR A 182 8.59 -1.79 10.16
CA THR A 182 7.97 -1.02 11.23
C THR A 182 7.23 0.20 10.67
N PRO A 183 6.30 0.83 11.40
CA PRO A 183 5.67 2.06 10.94
C PRO A 183 6.62 3.22 10.63
N SER A 184 7.83 3.21 11.21
CA SER A 184 8.87 4.22 10.92
C SER A 184 9.65 3.95 9.64
N HIS A 185 9.60 2.71 9.11
CA HIS A 185 10.28 2.31 7.88
C HIS A 185 9.35 2.17 6.68
N ILE A 186 8.11 2.58 6.82
CA ILE A 186 7.11 2.63 5.75
C ILE A 186 6.77 4.08 5.47
N MET A 187 7.07 4.58 4.28
CA MET A 187 6.69 5.90 3.83
C MET A 187 5.32 5.87 3.16
N VAL A 188 4.46 6.82 3.51
CA VAL A 188 3.18 7.09 2.84
C VAL A 188 3.38 8.30 1.94
N ARG A 189 3.39 8.09 0.63
CA ARG A 189 3.55 9.17 -0.35
C ARG A 189 2.28 10.00 -0.48
N PRO A 190 2.34 11.24 -1.04
CA PRO A 190 1.16 12.08 -1.23
C PRO A 190 0.05 11.45 -2.09
N ASP A 191 0.39 10.53 -3.02
CA ASP A 191 -0.57 9.74 -3.78
C ASP A 191 -1.07 8.51 -3.01
N GLY A 192 -0.57 8.34 -1.78
CA GLY A 192 -0.83 7.26 -0.86
C GLY A 192 -0.16 5.93 -1.23
N THR A 193 0.77 5.90 -2.18
CA THR A 193 1.63 4.74 -2.43
C THR A 193 2.54 4.53 -1.23
N LEU A 194 2.73 3.27 -0.83
CA LEU A 194 3.64 2.90 0.25
C LEU A 194 5.02 2.60 -0.32
N THR A 195 6.07 2.98 0.41
CA THR A 195 7.46 2.70 0.05
C THR A 195 8.25 2.33 1.30
N LEU A 196 8.97 1.22 1.26
CA LEU A 196 9.85 0.77 2.33
C LEU A 196 11.17 1.52 2.27
N ILE A 197 11.70 1.88 3.43
CA ILE A 197 13.00 2.52 3.64
C ILE A 197 13.73 1.81 4.80
N GLY A 198 15.06 2.00 4.93
CA GLY A 198 15.82 1.44 6.06
C GLY A 198 16.17 -0.03 5.86
N TYR A 199 17.04 -0.33 4.91
CA TYR A 199 17.40 -1.70 4.48
C TYR A 199 18.49 -2.37 5.32
N ASP A 200 18.76 -1.91 6.54
CA ASP A 200 19.85 -2.40 7.40
C ASP A 200 19.66 -3.87 7.85
N GLY A 201 18.41 -4.32 7.89
CA GLY A 201 18.04 -5.70 8.29
C GLY A 201 17.73 -6.63 7.12
N MET A 202 17.93 -6.19 5.88
CA MET A 202 17.46 -6.88 4.69
C MET A 202 18.14 -8.24 4.50
N PHE A 203 17.31 -9.25 4.18
CA PHE A 203 17.77 -10.55 3.69
C PHE A 203 17.70 -10.58 2.16
N ILE A 204 18.74 -11.11 1.54
CA ILE A 204 18.80 -11.42 0.10
C ILE A 204 19.33 -12.85 -0.10
N PRO A 205 19.05 -13.52 -1.24
CA PRO A 205 19.42 -14.92 -1.46
C PRO A 205 20.89 -15.24 -1.25
N SER A 206 21.80 -14.30 -1.55
CA SER A 206 23.25 -14.46 -1.36
C SER A 206 23.68 -14.50 0.11
N MET A 207 22.81 -14.08 1.04
CA MET A 207 23.04 -14.10 2.50
C MET A 207 22.53 -15.38 3.17
N LYS A 208 22.04 -16.35 2.43
CA LYS A 208 21.48 -17.59 2.98
C LYS A 208 22.51 -18.33 3.86
N GLY A 209 22.12 -18.60 5.10
CA GLY A 209 22.99 -19.22 6.11
C GLY A 209 23.81 -18.23 6.95
N SER A 210 23.68 -16.93 6.71
CA SER A 210 24.19 -15.88 7.59
C SER A 210 23.31 -15.70 8.82
N LEU A 211 23.80 -14.93 9.80
CA LEU A 211 23.01 -14.54 10.97
C LEU A 211 22.31 -13.20 10.69
N SER A 212 21.12 -13.03 11.24
CA SER A 212 20.39 -11.77 11.13
C SER A 212 21.12 -10.65 11.87
N SER A 213 21.37 -9.53 11.17
CA SER A 213 21.85 -8.28 11.79
C SER A 213 20.74 -7.49 12.46
N ALA A 214 19.47 -7.77 12.13
CA ALA A 214 18.32 -7.07 12.68
C ALA A 214 18.14 -7.42 14.16
N LEU A 215 17.84 -6.39 14.95
CA LEU A 215 17.55 -6.54 16.37
C LEU A 215 16.28 -7.36 16.57
N LEU A 216 16.41 -8.53 17.22
CA LEU A 216 15.27 -9.38 17.62
C LEU A 216 14.37 -8.73 18.69
N SER A 217 14.65 -7.49 19.07
CA SER A 217 13.92 -6.71 20.08
C SER A 217 12.76 -5.90 19.51
N SER A 218 12.56 -5.86 18.20
CA SER A 218 11.44 -5.15 17.59
C SER A 218 10.10 -5.69 18.09
N GLU A 219 9.17 -4.79 18.40
CA GLU A 219 7.79 -5.14 18.75
C GLU A 219 7.03 -5.77 17.57
N PHE A 220 7.61 -5.74 16.38
CA PHE A 220 7.06 -6.37 15.16
C PHE A 220 7.73 -7.70 14.84
N CYS A 221 8.72 -8.14 15.62
CA CYS A 221 9.39 -9.42 15.45
C CYS A 221 8.68 -10.53 16.24
N HIS A 222 8.56 -11.72 15.65
CA HIS A 222 8.00 -12.86 16.35
C HIS A 222 8.80 -13.17 17.64
N PRO A 223 8.15 -13.34 18.81
CA PRO A 223 8.84 -13.44 20.10
C PRO A 223 9.76 -14.65 20.22
N LYS A 224 9.53 -15.70 19.45
CA LYS A 224 10.35 -16.95 19.44
C LYS A 224 11.38 -16.98 18.32
N ARG A 225 11.48 -15.96 17.47
CA ARG A 225 12.45 -15.90 16.37
C ARG A 225 13.87 -15.95 16.92
N LYS A 226 14.72 -16.74 16.26
CA LYS A 226 16.14 -16.87 16.56
C LYS A 226 16.99 -16.10 15.54
N ILE A 227 18.23 -15.82 15.91
CA ILE A 227 19.16 -15.07 15.08
C ILE A 227 19.61 -15.84 13.82
N ASP A 228 19.53 -17.17 13.86
CA ASP A 228 19.83 -18.07 12.75
C ASP A 228 18.63 -18.32 11.81
N GLU A 229 17.45 -17.84 12.17
CA GLU A 229 16.28 -17.79 11.30
C GLU A 229 16.34 -16.50 10.45
N PHE A 230 17.18 -16.54 9.40
CA PHE A 230 17.41 -15.42 8.50
C PHE A 230 17.22 -15.89 7.06
N ASP A 231 16.03 -15.65 6.53
CA ASP A 231 15.57 -16.10 5.23
C ASP A 231 14.50 -15.13 4.64
N GLU A 232 13.95 -15.48 3.51
CA GLU A 232 12.92 -14.72 2.79
C GLU A 232 11.58 -14.56 3.53
N HIS A 233 11.39 -15.23 4.67
CA HIS A 233 10.14 -15.22 5.45
C HIS A 233 10.22 -14.39 6.73
N ILE A 234 11.34 -13.73 6.99
CA ILE A 234 11.55 -12.98 8.24
C ILE A 234 10.56 -11.84 8.48
N ASP A 235 9.93 -11.34 7.42
CA ASP A 235 8.93 -10.26 7.49
C ASP A 235 7.50 -10.76 7.73
N ASP A 236 7.22 -12.04 7.56
CA ASP A 236 5.85 -12.58 7.57
C ASP A 236 5.05 -12.20 8.81
N PHE A 237 5.69 -12.29 9.99
CA PHE A 237 5.04 -11.92 11.25
C PHE A 237 4.79 -10.42 11.37
N SER A 238 5.74 -9.58 10.98
CA SER A 238 5.61 -8.12 10.96
C SER A 238 4.45 -7.72 10.05
N LEU A 239 4.39 -8.31 8.85
CA LEU A 239 3.36 -8.03 7.85
C LEU A 239 1.97 -8.35 8.37
N ILE A 240 1.76 -9.53 8.97
CA ILE A 240 0.43 -9.92 9.48
C ILE A 240 0.03 -9.10 10.70
N SER A 241 0.97 -8.79 11.60
CA SER A 241 0.72 -7.98 12.80
C SER A 241 0.31 -6.55 12.46
N ILE A 242 1.03 -5.93 11.50
CA ILE A 242 0.70 -4.58 11.02
C ILE A 242 -0.63 -4.58 10.26
N ALA A 243 -0.85 -5.54 9.35
CA ALA A 243 -2.10 -5.65 8.60
C ALA A 243 -3.32 -5.79 9.53
N LEU A 244 -3.22 -6.66 10.55
CA LEU A 244 -4.28 -6.84 11.53
C LEU A 244 -4.53 -5.56 12.34
N SER A 245 -3.46 -4.89 12.77
CA SER A 245 -3.58 -3.62 13.51
C SER A 245 -4.26 -2.54 12.67
N LEU A 246 -3.85 -2.34 11.41
CA LEU A 246 -4.46 -1.37 10.52
C LEU A 246 -5.93 -1.68 10.23
N LYS A 247 -6.26 -2.97 10.03
CA LYS A 247 -7.65 -3.40 9.84
C LYS A 247 -8.49 -3.16 11.10
N ALA A 248 -7.97 -3.48 12.28
CA ALA A 248 -8.66 -3.22 13.54
C ALA A 248 -8.93 -1.73 13.76
N ILE A 249 -7.92 -0.87 13.56
CA ILE A 249 -8.05 0.59 13.67
C ILE A 249 -9.05 1.13 12.64
N SER A 250 -9.10 0.57 11.44
CA SER A 250 -10.09 0.99 10.43
C SER A 250 -11.53 0.66 10.81
N LEU A 251 -11.75 -0.33 11.67
CA LEU A 251 -13.06 -0.72 12.19
C LEU A 251 -13.41 -0.02 13.51
N ASP A 252 -12.42 0.18 14.37
CA ASP A 252 -12.54 0.87 15.65
C ASP A 252 -11.26 1.65 15.99
N PRO A 253 -11.20 2.94 15.65
CA PRO A 253 -10.05 3.80 15.93
C PRO A 253 -9.70 3.91 17.43
N SER A 254 -10.67 3.75 18.32
CA SER A 254 -10.44 3.84 19.77
C SER A 254 -9.47 2.79 20.32
N LEU A 255 -9.26 1.71 19.57
CA LEU A 255 -8.27 0.68 19.92
C LEU A 255 -6.85 1.23 19.94
N LEU A 256 -6.52 2.18 19.07
CA LEU A 256 -5.20 2.81 19.09
C LEU A 256 -4.99 3.65 20.35
N ASP A 257 -6.02 4.39 20.78
CA ASP A 257 -5.98 5.19 22.00
C ASP A 257 -5.86 4.32 23.26
N LEU A 258 -6.58 3.20 23.27
CA LEU A 258 -6.66 2.33 24.46
C LEU A 258 -5.43 1.44 24.63
N TYR A 259 -4.87 0.94 23.55
CA TYR A 259 -3.86 -0.13 23.59
C TYR A 259 -2.57 0.22 22.88
N GLY A 260 -2.56 1.22 21.98
CA GLY A 260 -1.50 1.43 21.04
C GLY A 260 -0.84 2.80 21.04
N SER A 261 -0.11 3.02 19.96
CA SER A 261 0.42 4.32 19.55
C SER A 261 0.75 4.27 18.05
N PRO A 262 0.87 5.42 17.35
CA PRO A 262 1.23 5.45 15.94
C PRO A 262 2.53 4.71 15.59
N LYS A 263 3.53 4.72 16.48
CA LYS A 263 4.83 4.05 16.26
C LYS A 263 4.79 2.54 16.51
N ARG A 264 3.97 2.09 17.48
CA ARG A 264 3.93 0.70 17.93
C ARG A 264 2.73 -0.07 17.38
N LEU A 265 1.70 0.64 16.89
CA LEU A 265 0.39 0.06 16.61
C LEU A 265 -0.24 -0.54 17.87
N LEU A 266 -0.98 -1.66 17.73
CA LEU A 266 -1.82 -2.18 18.82
C LEU A 266 -1.07 -3.08 19.80
N PHE A 267 -0.05 -3.83 19.34
CA PHE A 267 0.53 -4.92 20.11
C PHE A 267 1.85 -4.54 20.78
N THR A 268 2.10 -5.15 21.93
CA THR A 268 3.40 -5.19 22.59
C THR A 268 3.99 -6.59 22.48
N ARG A 269 5.29 -6.73 22.73
CA ARG A 269 5.94 -8.04 22.82
C ARG A 269 5.29 -8.95 23.87
N GLU A 270 4.75 -8.38 24.96
CA GLU A 270 4.06 -9.15 26.01
C GLU A 270 2.76 -9.76 25.50
N ASP A 271 2.02 -9.05 24.66
CA ASP A 271 0.78 -9.56 24.02
C ASP A 271 1.05 -10.79 23.16
N TYR A 272 2.20 -10.84 22.49
CA TYR A 272 2.62 -12.00 21.71
C TYR A 272 3.09 -13.17 22.57
N CYS A 273 3.77 -12.89 23.69
CA CYS A 273 4.27 -13.92 24.61
C CYS A 273 3.16 -14.57 25.44
N LYS A 274 2.11 -13.81 25.75
CA LYS A 274 0.99 -14.24 26.63
C LYS A 274 -0.37 -13.84 26.03
N PRO A 275 -0.73 -14.37 24.86
CA PRO A 275 -1.94 -13.95 24.15
C PRO A 275 -3.23 -14.18 24.94
N GLU A 276 -3.25 -15.18 25.82
CA GLU A 276 -4.39 -15.49 26.71
C GLU A 276 -4.62 -14.44 27.80
N GLN A 277 -3.62 -13.60 28.11
CA GLN A 277 -3.70 -12.50 29.08
C GLN A 277 -3.81 -11.13 28.43
N SER A 278 -3.66 -11.07 27.10
CA SER A 278 -3.66 -9.83 26.35
C SER A 278 -5.05 -9.19 26.30
N LYS A 279 -5.14 -7.96 26.82
CA LYS A 279 -6.38 -7.18 26.76
C LYS A 279 -6.71 -6.73 25.34
N VAL A 280 -5.69 -6.40 24.53
CA VAL A 280 -5.91 -6.01 23.13
C VAL A 280 -6.45 -7.20 22.35
N ILE A 281 -5.86 -8.40 22.46
CA ILE A 281 -6.35 -9.60 21.77
C ILE A 281 -7.80 -9.94 22.19
N ALA A 282 -8.12 -9.82 23.47
CA ALA A 282 -9.48 -10.01 23.96
C ALA A 282 -10.48 -8.99 23.37
N SER A 283 -10.07 -7.71 23.27
CA SER A 283 -10.92 -6.65 22.68
C SER A 283 -11.13 -6.84 21.17
N LEU A 284 -10.13 -7.35 20.45
CA LEU A 284 -10.23 -7.65 19.04
C LEU A 284 -11.32 -8.67 18.69
N GLN A 285 -11.71 -9.53 19.62
CA GLN A 285 -12.81 -10.48 19.41
C GLN A 285 -14.16 -9.80 19.12
N GLN A 286 -14.34 -8.55 19.52
CA GLN A 286 -15.54 -7.77 19.22
C GLN A 286 -15.65 -7.39 17.74
N LEU A 287 -14.55 -7.46 16.99
CA LEU A 287 -14.50 -7.15 15.56
C LEU A 287 -14.71 -8.37 14.65
N MET A 288 -15.00 -9.55 15.22
CA MET A 288 -15.17 -10.80 14.47
C MET A 288 -16.40 -10.81 13.55
N TYR A 289 -17.22 -9.76 13.56
CA TYR A 289 -18.30 -9.58 12.60
C TYR A 289 -17.80 -9.21 11.18
N ASP A 290 -16.58 -8.67 11.06
CA ASP A 290 -15.97 -8.35 9.77
C ASP A 290 -15.21 -9.56 9.22
N LYS A 291 -15.56 -10.01 8.01
CA LYS A 291 -15.01 -11.24 7.41
C LYS A 291 -13.51 -11.15 7.11
N GLU A 292 -13.05 -9.99 6.62
CA GLU A 292 -11.62 -9.77 6.33
C GLU A 292 -10.82 -9.74 7.61
N PHE A 293 -11.36 -9.08 8.65
CA PHE A 293 -10.76 -9.05 9.97
C PHE A 293 -10.66 -10.47 10.56
N CYS A 294 -11.73 -11.28 10.49
CA CYS A 294 -11.70 -12.69 10.94
C CYS A 294 -10.56 -13.48 10.30
N SER A 295 -10.36 -13.28 9.00
CA SER A 295 -9.29 -13.96 8.28
C SER A 295 -7.93 -13.53 8.78
N LEU A 296 -7.66 -12.22 8.83
CA LEU A 296 -6.40 -11.67 9.35
C LEU A 296 -6.12 -12.10 10.79
N TYR A 297 -7.14 -12.05 11.65
CA TYR A 297 -7.03 -12.47 13.05
C TYR A 297 -6.69 -13.96 13.17
N SER A 298 -7.32 -14.81 12.37
CA SER A 298 -7.06 -16.26 12.38
C SER A 298 -5.61 -16.57 11.98
N PHE A 299 -5.10 -15.90 10.95
CA PHE A 299 -3.70 -16.06 10.54
C PHE A 299 -2.70 -15.54 11.55
N PHE A 300 -2.99 -14.38 12.13
CA PHE A 300 -2.17 -13.83 13.21
C PHE A 300 -2.09 -14.81 14.39
N MET A 301 -3.22 -15.38 14.81
CA MET A 301 -3.25 -16.36 15.90
C MET A 301 -2.49 -17.65 15.55
N LEU A 302 -2.59 -18.12 14.31
CA LEU A 302 -1.79 -19.27 13.85
C LEU A 302 -0.30 -18.96 13.85
N ALA A 303 0.10 -17.77 13.40
CA ALA A 303 1.49 -17.33 13.40
C ALA A 303 2.06 -17.25 14.82
N LEU A 304 1.28 -16.78 15.80
CA LEU A 304 1.69 -16.75 17.20
C LEU A 304 1.89 -18.14 17.83
N VAL A 305 1.06 -19.13 17.44
CA VAL A 305 1.07 -20.45 18.09
C VAL A 305 2.15 -21.36 17.50
N ASN A 306 2.25 -21.42 16.17
CA ASN A 306 3.02 -22.45 15.49
C ASN A 306 4.53 -22.21 15.49
N GLY A 307 5.00 -21.02 15.78
CA GLY A 307 6.43 -20.64 15.72
C GLY A 307 7.06 -20.84 14.33
N ASN A 308 6.32 -21.37 13.39
CA ASN A 308 6.71 -21.62 12.01
C ASN A 308 5.96 -20.64 11.13
N LEU A 309 6.67 -19.65 10.65
CA LEU A 309 6.10 -18.49 9.95
C LEU A 309 5.89 -18.76 8.47
N SER A 310 5.93 -20.01 8.03
CA SER A 310 5.56 -20.37 6.66
C SER A 310 4.06 -20.11 6.47
N LEU A 311 3.77 -18.87 6.18
CA LEU A 311 2.43 -18.39 5.90
C LEU A 311 2.01 -18.83 4.49
N GLU A 312 1.75 -20.11 4.28
CA GLU A 312 0.85 -20.56 3.20
C GLU A 312 -0.48 -19.76 3.22
N SER A 313 -0.67 -18.96 4.21
CA SER A 313 -1.88 -18.25 4.60
C SER A 313 -1.94 -16.79 4.20
N LEU A 314 -0.87 -16.08 3.85
CA LEU A 314 -0.98 -14.83 3.10
C LEU A 314 -1.49 -15.06 1.67
N ASN A 315 -1.63 -16.32 1.26
CA ASN A 315 -2.35 -16.72 0.04
C ASN A 315 -3.81 -16.27 -0.02
N LEU A 316 -4.39 -15.73 1.04
CA LEU A 316 -5.68 -15.02 0.97
C LEU A 316 -5.57 -13.65 0.28
N PHE A 317 -4.39 -13.09 0.20
CA PHE A 317 -4.11 -11.84 -0.52
C PHE A 317 -3.40 -12.10 -1.86
N ALA A 318 -2.86 -13.31 -2.06
CA ALA A 318 -2.30 -13.78 -3.32
C ALA A 318 -2.77 -15.23 -3.54
N SER A 319 -3.66 -15.44 -4.50
CA SER A 319 -4.10 -16.77 -4.89
C SER A 319 -2.90 -17.60 -5.36
N GLU A 320 -2.67 -18.73 -4.66
CA GLU A 320 -1.79 -19.84 -4.94
C GLU A 320 -0.27 -19.63 -5.03
N ASN A 321 0.42 -20.44 -4.23
CA ASN A 321 1.86 -20.60 -4.15
C ASN A 321 2.46 -21.01 -5.51
N PRO A 322 3.27 -20.14 -6.17
CA PRO A 322 3.95 -20.49 -7.43
C PRO A 322 4.96 -21.66 -7.30
N ARG A 323 5.36 -22.01 -6.08
CA ARG A 323 6.37 -23.05 -5.80
C ARG A 323 5.86 -24.50 -5.96
N LYS A 324 4.57 -24.73 -6.18
CA LYS A 324 4.00 -26.10 -6.32
C LYS A 324 3.87 -26.60 -7.76
N LEU A 325 4.25 -25.83 -8.77
CA LEU A 325 4.17 -26.26 -10.18
C LEU A 325 5.53 -26.08 -10.87
N GLN A 326 6.50 -26.93 -10.53
CA GLN A 326 7.56 -27.27 -11.47
C GLN A 326 6.96 -28.16 -12.56
N VAL A 327 6.60 -27.56 -13.65
CA VAL A 327 6.41 -28.24 -14.92
C VAL A 327 7.50 -27.70 -15.84
N ASP A 328 8.32 -28.61 -16.34
CA ASP A 328 9.38 -28.32 -17.32
C ASP A 328 8.77 -27.57 -18.52
N VAL A 329 9.16 -26.32 -18.67
CA VAL A 329 8.87 -25.51 -19.85
C VAL A 329 10.20 -25.32 -20.59
N PRO A 330 10.30 -25.64 -21.90
CA PRO A 330 11.51 -25.41 -22.67
C PRO A 330 11.84 -23.92 -22.76
N GLU A 331 13.14 -23.60 -22.67
CA GLU A 331 13.67 -22.25 -22.79
C GLU A 331 13.22 -21.58 -24.11
N PRO A 332 12.68 -20.34 -24.07
CA PRO A 332 12.44 -19.61 -25.28
C PRO A 332 13.74 -18.99 -25.83
N GLU A 333 13.97 -19.21 -27.10
CA GLU A 333 15.09 -18.66 -27.87
C GLU A 333 15.23 -17.14 -27.73
N GLN A 334 16.46 -16.71 -27.45
CA GLN A 334 16.86 -15.30 -27.40
C GLN A 334 16.63 -14.61 -28.75
N LYS A 335 15.68 -13.70 -28.83
CA LYS A 335 15.57 -12.73 -29.93
C LYS A 335 15.87 -11.31 -29.44
N HIS A 336 16.98 -10.82 -29.96
CA HIS A 336 17.42 -9.43 -30.15
C HIS A 336 16.76 -8.28 -29.35
N ARG A 337 17.57 -7.67 -28.51
CA ARG A 337 17.35 -6.34 -27.92
C ARG A 337 17.11 -5.29 -29.02
N SER A 338 15.92 -4.71 -29.06
CA SER A 338 15.68 -3.42 -29.69
C SER A 338 15.40 -2.38 -28.60
N THR A 339 16.21 -1.35 -28.60
CA THR A 339 16.08 -0.16 -27.78
C THR A 339 14.84 0.62 -28.19
N SER A 340 13.74 0.52 -27.44
CA SER A 340 12.69 1.52 -27.44
C SER A 340 11.90 1.51 -26.12
N ARG A 341 11.61 2.72 -25.61
CA ARG A 341 10.98 3.04 -24.32
C ARG A 341 9.49 2.61 -24.18
N ARG A 342 9.13 1.42 -24.62
CA ARG A 342 7.77 0.87 -24.58
C ARG A 342 7.80 -0.48 -23.88
N LYS A 343 7.69 -0.52 -22.55
CA LYS A 343 7.62 -1.79 -21.83
C LYS A 343 6.19 -2.05 -21.35
N VAL A 344 5.53 -3.00 -21.99
CA VAL A 344 4.45 -3.79 -21.41
C VAL A 344 5.07 -4.59 -20.26
N ARG A 345 4.47 -4.54 -19.08
CA ARG A 345 5.02 -5.16 -17.87
C ARG A 345 4.25 -6.41 -17.52
N TYR A 346 4.98 -7.50 -17.45
CA TYR A 346 4.55 -8.78 -16.87
C TYR A 346 5.43 -9.10 -15.67
N SER A 347 4.98 -9.99 -14.79
CA SER A 347 5.87 -10.62 -13.81
C SER A 347 6.92 -11.48 -14.56
N ASP A 348 8.04 -11.75 -13.89
CA ASP A 348 9.16 -12.50 -14.51
C ASP A 348 8.74 -13.92 -14.94
N ASP A 349 7.79 -14.53 -14.24
CA ASP A 349 7.17 -15.81 -14.59
C ASP A 349 6.07 -15.70 -15.68
N GLY A 350 5.81 -14.48 -16.17
CA GLY A 350 4.79 -14.20 -17.20
C GLY A 350 3.33 -14.37 -16.75
N ARG A 351 3.08 -14.71 -15.49
CA ARG A 351 1.72 -15.04 -14.99
C ARG A 351 0.87 -13.84 -14.60
N LYS A 352 1.50 -12.69 -14.32
CA LYS A 352 0.81 -11.46 -13.95
C LYS A 352 1.01 -10.40 -15.02
N PHE A 353 -0.05 -9.72 -15.36
CA PHE A 353 -0.02 -8.58 -16.28
C PHE A 353 -0.26 -7.29 -15.49
N PHE A 354 0.77 -6.44 -15.41
CA PHE A 354 0.74 -5.17 -14.68
C PHE A 354 0.31 -3.97 -15.52
N GLY A 355 0.27 -4.14 -16.85
CA GLY A 355 -0.07 -3.07 -17.76
C GLY A 355 1.14 -2.41 -18.45
N CYS A 356 0.93 -1.20 -18.98
CA CYS A 356 1.96 -0.40 -19.67
C CYS A 356 1.68 1.09 -19.48
N ASN A 357 2.71 1.89 -19.31
CA ASN A 357 2.57 3.32 -19.04
C ASN A 357 2.34 4.19 -20.29
N TYR A 358 2.43 3.64 -21.51
CA TYR A 358 2.27 4.42 -22.74
C TYR A 358 1.69 3.59 -23.86
N ILE A 359 0.47 3.94 -24.30
CA ILE A 359 -0.28 3.06 -25.19
C ILE A 359 -0.86 3.82 -26.38
N HIS A 360 -0.38 3.41 -27.58
CA HIS A 360 -1.05 3.67 -28.85
C HIS A 360 -1.50 2.36 -29.53
N CYS A 361 -1.68 1.30 -28.73
CA CYS A 361 -2.13 0.01 -29.22
C CYS A 361 -3.64 0.04 -29.40
N ARG A 362 -4.11 -0.37 -30.59
CA ARG A 362 -5.56 -0.52 -30.86
C ARG A 362 -6.05 -1.92 -30.55
N HIS A 363 -5.20 -2.92 -30.75
CA HIS A 363 -5.52 -4.32 -30.55
C HIS A 363 -4.45 -4.95 -29.68
N TYR A 364 -4.85 -5.55 -28.58
CA TYR A 364 -3.92 -6.17 -27.65
C TYR A 364 -4.31 -7.62 -27.36
N VAL A 365 -3.32 -8.51 -27.46
CA VAL A 365 -3.46 -9.92 -27.10
C VAL A 365 -2.59 -10.16 -25.88
N LEU A 366 -3.20 -10.57 -24.76
CA LEU A 366 -2.46 -10.98 -23.58
C LEU A 366 -1.71 -12.28 -23.87
N ASN A 367 -0.50 -12.39 -23.32
CA ASN A 367 0.31 -13.60 -23.46
C ASN A 367 -0.41 -14.81 -22.86
N GLU A 368 -0.29 -15.95 -23.52
CA GLU A 368 -0.71 -17.23 -22.97
C GLU A 368 0.05 -17.51 -21.65
N GLY A 369 -0.65 -18.09 -20.68
CA GLY A 369 -0.10 -18.36 -19.34
C GLY A 369 -0.29 -17.22 -18.32
N VAL A 370 -0.79 -16.04 -18.74
CA VAL A 370 -1.23 -15.01 -17.79
C VAL A 370 -2.40 -15.54 -16.99
N ARG A 371 -2.26 -15.55 -15.66
CA ARG A 371 -3.32 -15.97 -14.72
C ARG A 371 -4.01 -14.77 -14.04
N ILE A 372 -3.30 -13.64 -13.90
CA ILE A 372 -3.79 -12.47 -13.18
C ILE A 372 -3.64 -11.23 -14.05
N ILE A 373 -4.73 -10.55 -14.31
CA ILE A 373 -4.76 -9.17 -14.77
C ILE A 373 -4.80 -8.32 -13.50
N CYS A 374 -3.74 -7.54 -13.25
CA CYS A 374 -3.61 -6.75 -12.03
C CYS A 374 -4.55 -5.55 -12.00
N ASP A 375 -4.67 -4.93 -10.82
CA ASP A 375 -5.45 -3.70 -10.65
C ASP A 375 -4.96 -2.62 -11.63
N LYS A 376 -5.89 -1.94 -12.29
CA LYS A 376 -5.60 -0.86 -13.26
C LYS A 376 -4.72 -1.26 -14.45
N ALA A 377 -4.62 -2.53 -14.78
CA ALA A 377 -3.69 -3.04 -15.81
C ALA A 377 -3.89 -2.39 -17.19
N PHE A 378 -5.12 -2.07 -17.57
CA PHE A 378 -5.45 -1.35 -18.82
C PHE A 378 -5.93 0.09 -18.55
N PHE A 379 -5.70 0.63 -17.35
CA PHE A 379 -6.13 1.98 -17.01
C PHE A 379 -5.64 3.02 -18.03
N GLY A 380 -6.59 3.80 -18.59
CA GLY A 380 -6.27 4.89 -19.51
C GLY A 380 -5.80 4.47 -20.89
N TRP A 381 -6.04 3.22 -21.31
CA TRP A 381 -5.76 2.77 -22.67
C TRP A 381 -6.82 3.33 -23.63
N ASP A 382 -6.85 4.64 -23.80
CA ASP A 382 -7.90 5.37 -24.53
C ASP A 382 -8.06 4.96 -25.99
N LYS A 383 -7.04 4.36 -26.60
CA LYS A 383 -7.02 3.95 -28.01
C LYS A 383 -7.16 2.44 -28.21
N LEU A 384 -7.26 1.68 -27.13
CA LEU A 384 -7.47 0.23 -27.20
C LEU A 384 -8.90 -0.03 -27.70
N GLU A 385 -9.03 -0.64 -28.87
CA GLU A 385 -10.30 -0.97 -29.51
C GLU A 385 -10.73 -2.42 -29.23
N SER A 386 -9.75 -3.32 -29.10
CA SER A 386 -10.02 -4.74 -28.77
C SER A 386 -8.95 -5.36 -27.90
N ILE A 387 -9.35 -6.33 -27.09
CA ILE A 387 -8.49 -7.12 -26.24
C ILE A 387 -8.85 -8.60 -26.35
N GLU A 388 -7.81 -9.46 -26.39
CA GLU A 388 -7.97 -10.90 -26.24
C GLU A 388 -7.40 -11.32 -24.89
N ILE A 389 -8.27 -11.92 -24.06
CA ILE A 389 -7.94 -12.44 -22.74
C ILE A 389 -7.84 -13.95 -22.84
N PRO A 390 -6.67 -14.56 -22.61
CA PRO A 390 -6.49 -16.00 -22.77
C PRO A 390 -7.25 -16.80 -21.71
N SER A 391 -7.53 -18.06 -22.01
CA SER A 391 -8.21 -19.00 -21.12
C SER A 391 -7.39 -19.43 -19.89
N SER A 392 -6.18 -18.91 -19.75
CA SER A 392 -5.36 -19.08 -18.55
C SER A 392 -5.67 -18.07 -17.44
N VAL A 393 -6.40 -16.98 -17.74
CA VAL A 393 -6.70 -15.90 -16.77
C VAL A 393 -7.75 -16.36 -15.77
N GLU A 394 -7.41 -16.25 -14.49
CA GLU A 394 -8.26 -16.66 -13.36
C GLU A 394 -8.75 -15.47 -12.53
N VAL A 395 -7.98 -14.37 -12.51
CA VAL A 395 -8.27 -13.19 -11.70
C VAL A 395 -8.20 -11.93 -12.55
N ILE A 396 -9.21 -11.05 -12.41
CA ILE A 396 -9.19 -9.70 -12.99
C ILE A 396 -9.27 -8.68 -11.85
N GLY A 397 -8.29 -7.81 -11.79
CA GLY A 397 -8.09 -6.80 -10.74
C GLY A 397 -9.06 -5.62 -10.82
N ASP A 398 -9.09 -4.84 -9.75
CA ASP A 398 -9.94 -3.67 -9.62
C ASP A 398 -9.54 -2.56 -10.62
N PHE A 399 -10.54 -1.86 -11.19
CA PHE A 399 -10.31 -0.83 -12.20
C PHE A 399 -9.52 -1.29 -13.43
N ALA A 400 -9.45 -2.59 -13.72
CA ALA A 400 -8.61 -3.11 -14.79
C ALA A 400 -8.83 -2.39 -16.13
N PHE A 401 -10.07 -2.07 -16.48
CA PHE A 401 -10.46 -1.43 -17.74
C PHE A 401 -10.90 0.04 -17.59
N TRP A 402 -10.58 0.68 -16.46
CA TRP A 402 -10.98 2.05 -16.22
C TRP A 402 -10.42 3.01 -17.30
N HIS A 403 -11.30 3.87 -17.85
CA HIS A 403 -10.97 4.80 -18.92
C HIS A 403 -10.46 4.16 -20.25
N CYS A 404 -10.79 2.91 -20.54
CA CYS A 404 -10.58 2.33 -21.87
C CYS A 404 -11.69 2.78 -22.84
N ARG A 405 -11.65 4.06 -23.26
CA ARG A 405 -12.78 4.71 -23.95
C ARG A 405 -13.10 4.13 -25.34
N ALA A 406 -12.08 3.63 -26.05
CA ALA A 406 -12.26 3.04 -27.38
C ALA A 406 -12.54 1.53 -27.34
N LEU A 407 -12.40 0.88 -26.18
CA LEU A 407 -12.58 -0.56 -26.06
C LEU A 407 -14.05 -0.94 -26.20
N ASP A 408 -14.38 -1.60 -27.32
CA ASP A 408 -15.76 -1.93 -27.67
C ASP A 408 -16.30 -3.09 -26.82
N LYS A 409 -15.48 -4.12 -26.57
CA LYS A 409 -15.92 -5.37 -25.93
C LYS A 409 -14.86 -5.97 -25.03
N VAL A 410 -15.32 -6.51 -23.89
CA VAL A 410 -14.54 -7.41 -23.03
C VAL A 410 -15.30 -8.72 -22.85
N ILE A 411 -14.59 -9.83 -22.98
CA ILE A 411 -15.11 -11.17 -22.71
C ILE A 411 -14.43 -11.67 -21.44
N ILE A 412 -15.20 -12.04 -20.42
CA ILE A 412 -14.70 -12.74 -19.24
C ILE A 412 -14.57 -14.23 -19.58
N PRO A 413 -13.35 -14.81 -19.65
CA PRO A 413 -13.15 -16.21 -19.99
C PRO A 413 -13.78 -17.17 -18.96
N GLU A 414 -14.01 -18.42 -19.37
CA GLU A 414 -14.52 -19.49 -18.49
C GLU A 414 -13.63 -19.76 -17.28
N SER A 415 -12.33 -19.54 -17.42
CA SER A 415 -11.31 -19.74 -16.38
C SER A 415 -11.37 -18.73 -15.24
N VAL A 416 -11.98 -17.56 -15.43
CA VAL A 416 -12.00 -16.51 -14.42
C VAL A 416 -12.87 -16.94 -13.23
N THR A 417 -12.23 -17.02 -12.07
CA THR A 417 -12.88 -17.38 -10.79
C THR A 417 -13.09 -16.20 -9.88
N THR A 418 -12.33 -15.11 -10.08
CA THR A 418 -12.32 -13.97 -9.17
C THR A 418 -12.30 -12.65 -9.91
N LEU A 419 -13.21 -11.75 -9.54
CA LEU A 419 -13.21 -10.34 -9.89
C LEU A 419 -12.98 -9.51 -8.64
N ILE A 420 -11.88 -8.76 -8.61
CA ILE A 420 -11.54 -7.88 -7.49
C ILE A 420 -12.23 -6.54 -7.70
N GLY A 421 -13.00 -6.07 -6.70
CA GLY A 421 -13.73 -4.80 -6.78
C GLY A 421 -14.68 -4.72 -7.96
N ASN A 422 -14.55 -3.68 -8.79
CA ASN A 422 -15.26 -3.53 -10.06
C ASN A 422 -14.25 -3.27 -11.20
N PRO A 423 -13.78 -4.30 -11.91
CA PRO A 423 -12.82 -4.16 -13.01
C PRO A 423 -13.31 -3.25 -14.14
N PHE A 424 -14.61 -3.14 -14.31
CA PHE A 424 -15.28 -2.45 -15.42
C PHE A 424 -15.74 -1.03 -15.06
N HIS A 425 -15.38 -0.54 -13.89
CA HIS A 425 -15.69 0.81 -13.47
C HIS A 425 -15.29 1.85 -14.53
N GLY A 426 -16.20 2.77 -14.89
CA GLY A 426 -15.94 3.84 -15.85
C GLY A 426 -15.60 3.39 -17.28
N TRP A 427 -15.87 2.13 -17.65
CA TRP A 427 -15.83 1.61 -18.99
C TRP A 427 -17.25 1.30 -19.49
N ASN A 428 -17.60 1.70 -20.71
CA ASN A 428 -18.97 1.63 -21.24
C ASN A 428 -19.15 0.68 -22.43
N GLY A 429 -18.14 -0.13 -22.77
CA GLY A 429 -18.22 -1.12 -23.83
C GLY A 429 -19.09 -2.34 -23.46
N LYS A 430 -19.22 -3.27 -24.39
CA LYS A 430 -20.03 -4.48 -24.24
C LYS A 430 -19.33 -5.52 -23.39
N LEU A 431 -19.98 -6.03 -22.36
CA LEU A 431 -19.49 -7.13 -21.53
C LEU A 431 -20.13 -8.44 -21.98
N GLU A 432 -19.31 -9.48 -22.10
CA GLU A 432 -19.76 -10.86 -22.25
C GLU A 432 -19.11 -11.71 -21.14
N CYS A 433 -19.86 -12.57 -20.50
CA CYS A 433 -19.37 -13.43 -19.44
C CYS A 433 -19.53 -14.90 -19.81
N LEU A 434 -18.40 -15.58 -19.99
CA LEU A 434 -18.36 -17.04 -20.24
C LEU A 434 -18.08 -17.82 -18.94
N SER A 435 -17.61 -17.12 -17.89
CA SER A 435 -17.28 -17.78 -16.61
C SER A 435 -18.52 -18.27 -15.88
N PRO A 436 -18.53 -19.53 -15.41
CA PRO A 436 -19.63 -20.10 -14.62
C PRO A 436 -19.66 -19.57 -13.17
N ASN A 437 -18.69 -18.73 -12.80
CA ASN A 437 -18.57 -18.15 -11.46
C ASN A 437 -19.29 -16.82 -11.32
N PHE A 438 -19.86 -16.30 -12.42
CA PHE A 438 -20.59 -15.03 -12.46
C PHE A 438 -21.86 -15.18 -13.28
N ILE A 439 -22.86 -14.37 -12.96
CA ILE A 439 -24.10 -14.26 -13.72
C ILE A 439 -24.11 -12.89 -14.36
N PHE A 440 -24.28 -12.83 -15.68
CA PHE A 440 -24.46 -11.58 -16.41
C PHE A 440 -25.82 -11.61 -17.10
N GLU A 441 -26.77 -10.81 -16.61
CA GLU A 441 -28.14 -10.73 -17.15
C GLU A 441 -28.64 -9.30 -17.05
N ASP A 442 -29.45 -8.87 -17.99
CA ASP A 442 -30.02 -7.51 -18.09
C ASP A 442 -28.95 -6.41 -17.92
N ASP A 443 -27.74 -6.64 -18.48
CA ASP A 443 -26.57 -5.78 -18.35
C ASP A 443 -26.13 -5.55 -16.90
N VAL A 444 -26.37 -6.49 -15.99
CA VAL A 444 -25.89 -6.47 -14.63
C VAL A 444 -25.04 -7.71 -14.34
N LEU A 445 -23.86 -7.48 -13.80
CA LEU A 445 -22.93 -8.54 -13.41
C LEU A 445 -23.06 -8.83 -11.92
N PHE A 446 -23.30 -10.09 -11.62
CA PHE A 446 -23.42 -10.64 -10.26
C PHE A 446 -22.36 -11.70 -10.00
N ASN A 447 -22.14 -12.03 -8.73
CA ASN A 447 -21.44 -13.25 -8.34
C ASN A 447 -22.32 -14.50 -8.63
N LYS A 448 -21.73 -15.68 -8.44
CA LYS A 448 -22.32 -16.99 -8.83
C LYS A 448 -23.69 -17.27 -8.21
N ASP A 449 -23.91 -16.88 -6.96
CA ASP A 449 -25.16 -17.12 -6.22
C ASP A 449 -26.12 -15.94 -6.26
N LYS A 450 -25.77 -14.92 -7.04
CA LYS A 450 -26.54 -13.68 -7.21
C LYS A 450 -26.79 -12.90 -5.90
N SER A 451 -25.91 -13.10 -4.92
CA SER A 451 -25.97 -12.39 -3.64
C SER A 451 -25.25 -11.04 -3.68
N GLU A 452 -24.40 -10.79 -4.68
CA GLU A 452 -23.66 -9.55 -4.83
C GLU A 452 -23.82 -8.95 -6.23
N ILE A 453 -24.08 -7.64 -6.31
CA ILE A 453 -23.96 -6.87 -7.55
C ILE A 453 -22.52 -6.37 -7.66
N ILE A 454 -21.84 -6.77 -8.75
CA ILE A 454 -20.47 -6.39 -9.05
C ILE A 454 -20.42 -5.12 -9.92
N SER A 455 -21.22 -5.09 -11.01
CA SER A 455 -21.24 -3.98 -11.95
C SER A 455 -22.57 -3.88 -12.67
N PHE A 456 -23.23 -2.73 -12.58
CA PHE A 456 -24.39 -2.35 -13.37
C PHE A 456 -23.91 -1.68 -14.65
N ARG A 457 -24.26 -2.24 -15.81
CA ARG A 457 -23.72 -1.85 -17.10
C ARG A 457 -24.74 -1.14 -18.01
N ASN A 458 -26.03 -1.21 -17.67
CA ASN A 458 -27.08 -0.62 -18.47
C ASN A 458 -27.15 0.90 -18.24
N GLN A 459 -26.56 1.66 -19.14
CA GLN A 459 -26.49 3.12 -19.03
C GLN A 459 -27.78 3.82 -19.45
N GLU A 460 -28.67 3.14 -20.18
CA GLU A 460 -29.91 3.72 -20.71
C GLU A 460 -31.13 3.44 -19.81
N MET A 461 -30.96 2.57 -18.80
CA MET A 461 -32.05 2.17 -17.91
C MET A 461 -32.43 3.30 -16.95
N ASP A 462 -33.71 3.67 -16.93
CA ASP A 462 -34.24 4.72 -16.07
C ASP A 462 -34.74 4.20 -14.71
N SER A 463 -35.02 2.91 -14.62
CA SER A 463 -35.52 2.28 -13.39
C SER A 463 -34.96 0.87 -13.22
N TYR A 464 -34.55 0.54 -12.00
CA TYR A 464 -34.02 -0.79 -11.68
C TYR A 464 -34.55 -1.31 -10.34
N ILE A 465 -34.91 -2.60 -10.33
CA ILE A 465 -35.33 -3.33 -9.14
C ILE A 465 -34.22 -4.32 -8.81
N ILE A 466 -33.53 -4.10 -7.69
CA ILE A 466 -32.50 -5.05 -7.22
C ILE A 466 -33.17 -6.38 -6.83
N PRO A 467 -32.67 -7.53 -7.31
CA PRO A 467 -33.22 -8.83 -6.97
C PRO A 467 -33.19 -9.13 -5.46
N GLU A 468 -34.21 -9.85 -4.97
CA GLU A 468 -34.33 -10.27 -3.56
C GLU A 468 -33.18 -11.20 -3.08
N SER A 469 -32.40 -11.79 -3.98
CA SER A 469 -31.22 -12.57 -3.64
C SER A 469 -30.02 -11.73 -3.23
N VAL A 470 -30.01 -10.44 -3.59
CA VAL A 470 -28.87 -9.54 -3.38
C VAL A 470 -28.80 -9.11 -1.92
N THR A 471 -27.68 -9.37 -1.30
CA THR A 471 -27.36 -8.95 0.08
C THR A 471 -26.31 -7.84 0.13
N HIS A 472 -25.49 -7.75 -0.92
CA HIS A 472 -24.38 -6.79 -0.98
C HIS A 472 -24.33 -6.09 -2.35
N ILE A 473 -24.21 -4.77 -2.32
CA ILE A 473 -23.92 -3.94 -3.49
C ILE A 473 -22.44 -3.56 -3.38
N ARG A 474 -21.60 -4.02 -4.34
CA ARG A 474 -20.16 -3.77 -4.29
C ARG A 474 -19.82 -2.30 -4.52
N LYS A 475 -18.59 -1.94 -4.18
CA LYS A 475 -18.05 -0.60 -4.47
C LYS A 475 -18.13 -0.30 -5.97
N TYR A 476 -18.51 0.93 -6.32
CA TYR A 476 -18.65 1.40 -7.70
C TYR A 476 -19.65 0.61 -8.56
N ALA A 477 -20.53 -0.20 -7.98
CA ALA A 477 -21.40 -1.10 -8.74
C ALA A 477 -22.33 -0.37 -9.71
N PHE A 478 -22.89 0.76 -9.33
CA PHE A 478 -23.77 1.62 -10.16
C PHE A 478 -23.12 2.96 -10.50
N TYR A 479 -21.81 3.08 -10.37
CA TYR A 479 -21.13 4.35 -10.61
C TYR A 479 -21.44 4.92 -12.00
N GLY A 480 -21.91 6.17 -12.03
CA GLY A 480 -22.18 6.85 -13.29
C GLY A 480 -23.41 6.36 -14.03
N ALA A 481 -24.33 5.64 -13.40
CA ALA A 481 -25.65 5.28 -13.98
C ALA A 481 -26.52 6.54 -14.04
N LYS A 482 -26.19 7.45 -14.99
CA LYS A 482 -26.73 8.81 -15.05
C LYS A 482 -28.22 8.88 -15.35
N HIS A 483 -28.76 7.91 -16.08
CA HIS A 483 -30.17 7.85 -16.45
C HIS A 483 -31.05 7.16 -15.41
N LEU A 484 -30.46 6.48 -14.41
CA LEU A 484 -31.18 5.77 -13.38
C LEU A 484 -31.91 6.75 -12.45
N ALA A 485 -33.21 6.91 -12.70
CA ALA A 485 -34.07 7.85 -11.95
C ALA A 485 -34.79 7.16 -10.77
N LYS A 486 -35.05 5.86 -10.88
CA LYS A 486 -35.78 5.08 -9.87
C LYS A 486 -35.01 3.83 -9.52
N LEU A 487 -34.76 3.62 -8.23
CA LEU A 487 -34.09 2.46 -7.69
C LEU A 487 -34.93 1.86 -6.55
N PHE A 488 -35.19 0.55 -6.64
CA PHE A 488 -35.79 -0.18 -5.53
C PHE A 488 -34.71 -1.11 -4.91
N ILE A 489 -34.45 -0.91 -3.62
CA ILE A 489 -33.52 -1.73 -2.83
C ILE A 489 -34.37 -2.65 -1.92
N PRO A 490 -34.27 -3.99 -2.06
CA PRO A 490 -35.07 -4.91 -1.27
C PRO A 490 -34.55 -5.08 0.16
N ASP A 491 -35.39 -5.64 1.03
CA ASP A 491 -35.06 -5.93 2.43
C ASP A 491 -33.98 -7.03 2.62
N SER A 492 -33.50 -7.63 1.55
CA SER A 492 -32.34 -8.54 1.59
C SER A 492 -31.00 -7.82 1.67
N VAL A 493 -30.90 -6.57 1.22
CA VAL A 493 -29.65 -5.83 1.13
C VAL A 493 -29.19 -5.41 2.52
N VAL A 494 -27.96 -5.79 2.85
CA VAL A 494 -27.29 -5.49 4.16
C VAL A 494 -26.23 -4.42 4.03
N THR A 495 -25.53 -4.36 2.87
CA THR A 495 -24.43 -3.40 2.67
C THR A 495 -24.50 -2.73 1.32
N ILE A 496 -24.24 -1.41 1.32
CA ILE A 496 -24.03 -0.59 0.13
C ILE A 496 -22.56 -0.15 0.16
N GLY A 497 -21.80 -0.52 -0.87
CA GLY A 497 -20.36 -0.28 -0.96
C GLY A 497 -19.98 1.18 -1.18
N THR A 498 -18.68 1.45 -1.08
CA THR A 498 -18.09 2.76 -1.36
C THR A 498 -18.38 3.19 -2.80
N ASP A 499 -18.80 4.45 -3.00
CA ASP A 499 -19.14 5.04 -4.30
C ASP A 499 -20.12 4.20 -5.14
N ALA A 500 -20.91 3.34 -4.50
CA ALA A 500 -21.76 2.38 -5.20
C ALA A 500 -22.72 3.03 -6.18
N PHE A 501 -23.29 4.17 -5.84
CA PHE A 501 -24.22 4.97 -6.66
C PHE A 501 -23.66 6.37 -6.97
N CYS A 502 -22.37 6.57 -6.85
CA CYS A 502 -21.73 7.84 -7.13
C CYS A 502 -22.02 8.28 -8.57
N HIS A 503 -22.38 9.57 -8.77
CA HIS A 503 -22.81 10.13 -10.06
C HIS A 503 -24.07 9.49 -10.69
N CYS A 504 -24.99 8.94 -9.90
CA CYS A 504 -26.35 8.62 -10.37
C CYS A 504 -27.18 9.92 -10.43
N GLU A 505 -26.90 10.76 -11.43
CA GLU A 505 -27.35 12.16 -11.50
C GLU A 505 -28.88 12.30 -11.59
N SER A 506 -29.58 11.30 -12.13
CA SER A 506 -31.04 11.32 -12.30
C SER A 506 -31.83 10.74 -11.12
N LEU A 507 -31.19 10.12 -10.16
CA LEU A 507 -31.83 9.51 -9.01
C LEU A 507 -32.49 10.59 -8.14
N THR A 508 -33.83 10.54 -7.96
CA THR A 508 -34.57 11.60 -7.29
C THR A 508 -35.01 11.26 -5.87
N HIS A 509 -35.38 10.02 -5.64
CA HIS A 509 -35.90 9.53 -4.37
C HIS A 509 -35.23 8.21 -4.01
N LEU A 510 -34.93 8.03 -2.75
CA LEU A 510 -34.27 6.80 -2.25
C LEU A 510 -34.91 6.34 -0.95
N VAL A 511 -35.25 5.07 -0.88
CA VAL A 511 -35.66 4.40 0.35
C VAL A 511 -34.60 3.38 0.71
N ILE A 512 -33.93 3.59 1.83
CA ILE A 512 -32.99 2.61 2.37
C ILE A 512 -33.79 1.63 3.24
N PRO A 513 -33.77 0.32 2.94
CA PRO A 513 -34.51 -0.66 3.72
C PRO A 513 -33.90 -0.88 5.13
N SER A 514 -34.70 -1.42 6.05
CA SER A 514 -34.28 -1.60 7.45
C SER A 514 -33.19 -2.66 7.63
N SER A 515 -32.99 -3.50 6.65
CA SER A 515 -31.94 -4.51 6.57
C SER A 515 -30.54 -3.91 6.39
N VAL A 516 -30.43 -2.72 5.76
CA VAL A 516 -29.12 -2.08 5.51
C VAL A 516 -28.49 -1.65 6.81
N LYS A 517 -27.29 -2.17 7.07
CA LYS A 517 -26.47 -1.87 8.26
C LYS A 517 -25.33 -0.91 7.95
N ARG A 518 -24.84 -0.89 6.71
CA ARG A 518 -23.71 -0.04 6.31
C ARG A 518 -23.94 0.58 4.94
N ILE A 519 -23.58 1.85 4.84
CA ILE A 519 -23.47 2.64 3.62
C ILE A 519 -22.01 3.11 3.54
N GLY A 520 -21.32 2.81 2.44
CA GLY A 520 -19.92 3.16 2.22
C GLY A 520 -19.73 4.65 1.96
N ASN A 521 -18.48 5.07 1.95
CA ASN A 521 -18.08 6.45 1.65
C ASN A 521 -18.51 6.82 0.24
N GLY A 522 -18.92 8.07 0.06
CA GLY A 522 -19.36 8.56 -1.25
C GLY A 522 -20.48 7.76 -1.91
N ALA A 523 -21.15 6.84 -1.18
CA ALA A 523 -22.05 5.87 -1.79
C ALA A 523 -23.10 6.51 -2.72
N PHE A 524 -23.53 7.72 -2.41
CA PHE A 524 -24.46 8.54 -3.23
C PHE A 524 -23.86 9.91 -3.57
N TYR A 525 -22.53 10.02 -3.59
CA TYR A 525 -21.85 11.26 -3.94
C TYR A 525 -22.29 11.76 -5.32
N ALA A 526 -22.55 13.06 -5.43
CA ALA A 526 -22.97 13.71 -6.67
C ALA A 526 -24.24 13.11 -7.32
N CYS A 527 -25.15 12.53 -6.54
CA CYS A 527 -26.52 12.26 -6.97
C CYS A 527 -27.29 13.58 -7.02
N SER A 528 -27.03 14.41 -8.03
CA SER A 528 -27.43 15.82 -8.08
C SER A 528 -28.96 16.07 -8.12
N SER A 529 -29.73 15.06 -8.50
CA SER A 529 -31.21 15.13 -8.46
C SER A 529 -31.82 14.57 -7.19
N LEU A 530 -31.01 13.92 -6.32
CA LEU A 530 -31.52 13.27 -5.11
C LEU A 530 -31.93 14.31 -4.07
N ASN A 531 -33.25 14.47 -3.94
CA ASN A 531 -33.86 15.49 -3.08
C ASN A 531 -34.67 14.90 -1.92
N SER A 532 -34.91 13.61 -1.90
CA SER A 532 -35.67 12.92 -0.86
C SER A 532 -35.05 11.57 -0.54
N ILE A 533 -34.89 11.30 0.75
CA ILE A 533 -34.36 10.03 1.24
C ILE A 533 -35.05 9.61 2.53
N PHE A 534 -35.33 8.31 2.63
CA PHE A 534 -35.76 7.69 3.88
C PHE A 534 -34.64 6.76 4.39
N ILE A 535 -34.16 7.00 5.61
CA ILE A 535 -33.15 6.18 6.27
C ILE A 535 -33.74 5.61 7.56
N PRO A 536 -33.86 4.28 7.70
CA PRO A 536 -34.44 3.63 8.88
C PRO A 536 -33.52 3.77 10.10
N ASN A 537 -34.08 3.59 11.30
CA ASN A 537 -33.34 3.72 12.56
C ASN A 537 -32.27 2.62 12.78
N GLY A 538 -32.32 1.53 12.04
CA GLY A 538 -31.42 0.37 12.18
C GLY A 538 -30.07 0.49 11.47
N LEU A 539 -29.80 1.60 10.74
CA LEU A 539 -28.53 1.83 10.08
C LEU A 539 -27.44 2.08 11.13
N ILE A 540 -26.34 1.30 11.06
CA ILE A 540 -25.24 1.33 12.05
C ILE A 540 -24.15 2.30 11.62
N ASN A 541 -23.79 2.30 10.32
CA ASN A 541 -22.67 3.09 9.81
C ASN A 541 -23.02 3.72 8.46
N ILE A 542 -22.64 4.99 8.32
CA ILE A 542 -22.68 5.76 7.08
C ILE A 542 -21.28 6.34 6.84
N GLY A 543 -20.79 6.19 5.64
CA GLY A 543 -19.47 6.67 5.25
C GLY A 543 -19.39 8.17 5.02
N GLU A 544 -18.17 8.68 4.97
CA GLU A 544 -17.89 10.08 4.68
C GLU A 544 -18.36 10.45 3.26
N TYR A 545 -18.83 11.69 3.09
CA TYR A 545 -19.31 12.21 1.81
C TYR A 545 -20.40 11.35 1.15
N ALA A 546 -21.06 10.47 1.94
CA ALA A 546 -22.05 9.53 1.39
C ALA A 546 -23.16 10.24 0.61
N PHE A 547 -23.48 11.47 0.96
CA PHE A 547 -24.51 12.30 0.33
C PHE A 547 -24.00 13.67 -0.13
N ASP A 548 -22.69 13.85 -0.23
CA ASP A 548 -22.16 15.13 -0.70
C ASP A 548 -22.61 15.39 -2.15
N ARG A 549 -22.85 16.66 -2.46
CA ARG A 549 -23.41 17.12 -3.74
C ARG A 549 -24.78 16.54 -4.13
N CYS A 550 -25.53 15.98 -3.17
CA CYS A 550 -26.96 15.71 -3.34
C CYS A 550 -27.77 16.99 -3.16
N ASN A 551 -28.96 17.04 -3.78
CA ASN A 551 -29.84 18.21 -3.79
C ASN A 551 -30.91 18.16 -2.66
N PHE A 552 -30.51 17.76 -1.46
CA PHE A 552 -31.44 17.71 -0.33
C PHE A 552 -31.87 19.11 0.12
N PRO A 553 -33.16 19.31 0.45
CA PRO A 553 -33.63 20.47 1.19
C PRO A 553 -32.88 20.65 2.51
N GLN A 554 -32.76 21.90 2.97
CA GLN A 554 -32.02 22.25 4.19
C GLN A 554 -32.49 21.45 5.40
N GLU A 555 -33.79 21.23 5.51
CA GLU A 555 -34.45 20.49 6.58
C GLU A 555 -33.98 19.03 6.66
N ILE A 556 -33.82 18.35 5.51
CA ILE A 556 -33.33 16.99 5.42
C ILE A 556 -31.81 16.97 5.74
N ARG A 557 -31.03 17.94 5.26
CA ARG A 557 -29.63 18.07 5.60
C ARG A 557 -29.39 18.21 7.10
N GLU A 558 -30.18 19.06 7.76
CA GLU A 558 -30.09 19.26 9.21
C GLU A 558 -30.45 17.99 9.98
N GLN A 559 -31.51 17.29 9.59
CA GLN A 559 -31.92 16.01 10.20
C GLN A 559 -30.83 14.94 10.05
N LEU A 560 -30.26 14.80 8.86
CA LEU A 560 -29.20 13.83 8.59
C LEU A 560 -27.90 14.19 9.33
N THR A 561 -27.55 15.49 9.34
CA THR A 561 -26.38 15.99 10.08
C THR A 561 -26.53 15.77 11.59
N ALA A 562 -27.71 16.01 12.14
CA ALA A 562 -27.99 15.78 13.57
C ALA A 562 -27.87 14.30 13.95
N ARG A 563 -28.23 13.41 13.03
CA ARG A 563 -28.21 11.96 13.28
C ARG A 563 -26.85 11.31 13.04
N PHE A 564 -26.13 11.72 12.00
CA PHE A 564 -24.93 11.03 11.53
C PHE A 564 -23.65 11.89 11.56
N GLY A 565 -23.77 13.19 11.79
CA GLY A 565 -22.65 14.12 11.74
C GLY A 565 -22.48 14.82 10.39
N LYS A 566 -21.61 15.84 10.34
CA LYS A 566 -21.40 16.65 9.14
C LYS A 566 -20.57 15.96 8.06
N PHE A 567 -19.83 14.93 8.41
CA PHE A 567 -18.89 14.23 7.52
C PHE A 567 -19.57 13.47 6.37
N ILE A 568 -20.89 13.27 6.45
CA ILE A 568 -21.64 12.59 5.38
C ILE A 568 -21.94 13.49 4.16
N PHE A 569 -21.65 14.82 4.30
CA PHE A 569 -21.83 15.84 3.26
C PHE A 569 -20.53 16.50 2.86
#